data_c77c73f08736e94456217c99e6f053ec
#
_entry.id   c77c73f08736e94456217c99e6f053ec
#
_cell.length_a   1.000
_cell.length_b   1.000
_cell.length_c   1.000
_cell.angle_alpha   90.00
_cell.angle_beta   90.00
_cell.angle_gamma   90.00
#
_symmetry.space_group_name_H-M   'P 1'
#
loop_
_entity.id
_entity.type
_entity.pdbx_description
1 polymer ?
#
loop_
_entity_poly.entity_id
_entity_poly.type
_entity_poly.pdbx_seq_one_letter_code
_entity_poly.pdbx_strand_id
1 'polypeptide(L)'
;MKKLILVLLAAVSVGAPAVARFDSIGGLWRGPAEAASNSGREAGQQPPGQLRPRPAQGREPEFKPPTIREYKPKSTLVVPQHPVARAKFPVIDIHSHQSTPISNGEFGRVVQGMDANNLRLLVNLSGSSGNRLKQGVEAIRNSSYKDRMVLFANVDFSNIGPGSGARAAKQLEQDIKAGAMGLKVFKDLGMFERKADGSRLRVDDAELDPIWETCARLNVPVLIHVAEPQAFFDPLDYNNERWLELSLYPDRRHQEGVRFEQLTAERNNMIKKHPNTKYILAHFGWHGNDLARAGKLLDENPNVFFDVAAVLYDFGRQPRAAHEFFIKYQDRILFGKDSYQPDEYPYYWRVFETNDEYFDYYRDYHAFWKLYGIGLPDQVLRKLYNQNALRLVPGISRSGFTH
;
A
#
# COMPACT_ATOMS: atom_id res chain seq x y z
N MET A 1 33.14 50.72 37.77
CA MET A 1 34.39 49.94 37.84
C MET A 1 34.24 48.74 36.97
N LYS A 2 34.93 48.75 35.84
CA LYS A 2 34.90 47.71 34.78
C LYS A 2 35.77 46.52 35.19
N LYS A 3 35.32 45.29 35.08
CA LYS A 3 36.21 44.13 35.03
C LYS A 3 35.96 43.39 33.73
N LEU A 4 36.96 43.47 32.91
CA LEU A 4 37.17 42.78 31.66
C LEU A 4 37.61 41.34 31.98
N ILE A 5 36.91 40.32 31.45
CA ILE A 5 37.38 38.94 31.49
C ILE A 5 37.69 38.53 30.04
N LEU A 6 38.97 38.29 29.84
CA LEU A 6 39.57 37.77 28.61
C LEU A 6 39.35 36.26 28.56
N VAL A 7 38.70 35.72 27.50
CA VAL A 7 38.63 34.29 27.25
C VAL A 7 39.53 33.95 26.05
N LEU A 8 40.56 33.17 26.34
CA LEU A 8 41.45 32.57 25.35
C LEU A 8 40.70 31.58 24.46
N LEU A 9 40.77 31.78 23.17
CA LEU A 9 40.44 30.76 22.16
C LEU A 9 41.64 29.81 21.97
N ALA A 10 41.50 28.55 22.33
CA ALA A 10 42.39 27.48 21.93
C ALA A 10 41.88 26.86 20.62
N ALA A 11 42.62 27.02 19.55
CA ALA A 11 42.36 26.36 18.28
C ALA A 11 42.82 24.91 18.38
N VAL A 12 41.87 23.96 18.28
CA VAL A 12 42.16 22.55 18.10
C VAL A 12 41.98 22.23 16.62
N SER A 13 43.09 21.97 15.93
CA SER A 13 43.10 21.44 14.58
C SER A 13 42.74 19.97 14.60
N VAL A 14 41.56 19.59 14.05
CA VAL A 14 41.18 18.21 13.81
C VAL A 14 41.58 17.86 12.39
N GLY A 15 42.56 16.98 12.26
CA GLY A 15 43.03 16.42 11.00
C GLY A 15 41.94 15.53 10.35
N ALA A 16 41.80 15.68 9.04
CA ALA A 16 40.95 14.86 8.21
C ALA A 16 41.48 13.41 8.13
N PRO A 17 40.60 12.37 8.15
CA PRO A 17 41.06 11.01 7.89
C PRO A 17 41.32 10.80 6.41
N ALA A 18 42.46 10.18 6.12
CA ALA A 18 42.89 9.77 4.81
C ALA A 18 41.94 8.75 4.18
N VAL A 19 41.53 9.05 2.94
CA VAL A 19 40.83 8.11 2.06
C VAL A 19 41.83 7.08 1.58
N ALA A 20 41.69 5.83 2.04
CA ALA A 20 42.46 4.70 1.52
C ALA A 20 41.96 4.34 0.11
N ARG A 21 42.79 4.56 -0.90
CA ARG A 21 42.62 4.00 -2.23
C ARG A 21 42.99 2.52 -2.17
N PHE A 22 42.06 1.67 -2.56
CA PHE A 22 42.36 0.27 -2.85
C PHE A 22 42.91 0.18 -4.27
N ASP A 23 44.20 -0.03 -4.39
CA ASP A 23 44.82 -0.39 -5.63
C ASP A 23 44.55 -1.86 -5.96
N SER A 24 44.19 -2.07 -7.22
CA SER A 24 43.92 -3.36 -7.84
C SER A 24 45.17 -4.24 -7.84
N ILE A 25 45.07 -5.41 -7.19
CA ILE A 25 46.08 -6.48 -7.36
C ILE A 25 45.66 -7.33 -8.55
N GLY A 26 46.27 -7.06 -9.68
CA GLY A 26 46.26 -7.94 -10.85
C GLY A 26 47.21 -9.10 -10.66
N GLY A 27 46.69 -10.31 -10.46
CA GLY A 27 47.44 -11.56 -10.46
C GLY A 27 47.28 -12.26 -11.80
N LEU A 28 48.29 -12.19 -12.66
CA LEU A 28 48.39 -12.98 -13.87
C LEU A 28 48.68 -14.47 -13.53
N TRP A 29 47.75 -15.33 -13.88
CA TRP A 29 48.06 -16.76 -14.05
C TRP A 29 48.22 -17.03 -15.56
N ARG A 30 49.44 -17.35 -16.00
CA ARG A 30 49.74 -17.95 -17.31
C ARG A 30 49.90 -19.44 -17.16
N GLY A 31 49.00 -20.22 -17.74
CA GLY A 31 49.20 -21.65 -18.00
C GLY A 31 49.51 -21.85 -19.51
N PRO A 32 50.15 -22.98 -19.92
CA PRO A 32 50.81 -23.09 -21.19
C PRO A 32 49.85 -23.27 -22.38
N ALA A 33 50.27 -22.66 -23.52
CA ALA A 33 49.58 -22.73 -24.79
C ALA A 33 49.85 -24.11 -25.44
N GLU A 34 48.77 -24.76 -25.88
CA GLU A 34 48.84 -25.72 -27.00
C GLU A 34 47.96 -25.21 -28.13
N ALA A 35 48.60 -25.12 -29.26
CA ALA A 35 47.99 -24.69 -30.52
C ALA A 35 47.20 -25.81 -31.17
N ALA A 36 45.91 -25.52 -31.49
CA ALA A 36 45.22 -26.27 -32.53
C ALA A 36 44.43 -25.29 -33.38
N SER A 37 44.77 -25.20 -34.62
CA SER A 37 44.10 -24.52 -35.71
C SER A 37 42.73 -25.17 -35.97
N ASN A 38 41.64 -24.40 -36.07
CA ASN A 38 40.71 -24.59 -37.16
C ASN A 38 39.69 -23.45 -37.39
N SER A 39 39.69 -22.98 -38.60
CA SER A 39 38.63 -22.45 -39.48
C SER A 39 37.43 -21.73 -38.87
N GLY A 40 37.31 -20.48 -39.30
CA GLY A 40 36.26 -19.47 -39.22
C GLY A 40 34.81 -19.91 -39.14
N ARG A 41 34.18 -19.35 -38.10
CA ARG A 41 32.80 -18.84 -38.15
C ARG A 41 32.77 -17.60 -37.26
N GLU A 42 32.44 -16.48 -37.85
CA GLU A 42 32.21 -15.22 -37.12
C GLU A 42 31.12 -15.43 -36.09
N ALA A 43 31.50 -15.51 -34.82
CA ALA A 43 30.57 -15.46 -33.72
C ALA A 43 30.33 -13.98 -33.39
N GLY A 44 29.14 -13.48 -33.68
CA GLY A 44 28.69 -12.15 -33.27
C GLY A 44 28.88 -11.95 -31.78
N GLN A 45 29.67 -10.94 -31.41
CA GLN A 45 29.89 -10.56 -30.02
C GLN A 45 28.56 -10.11 -29.37
N GLN A 46 28.16 -10.84 -28.35
CA GLN A 46 27.02 -10.45 -27.49
C GLN A 46 27.52 -9.45 -26.43
N PRO A 47 26.69 -8.45 -26.06
CA PRO A 47 27.05 -7.56 -24.97
C PRO A 47 27.14 -8.33 -23.65
N PRO A 48 28.11 -8.00 -22.76
CA PRO A 48 28.28 -8.67 -21.48
C PRO A 48 27.06 -8.41 -20.57
N GLY A 49 26.42 -9.47 -20.08
CA GLY A 49 25.43 -9.39 -19.02
C GLY A 49 24.06 -10.06 -19.23
N GLN A 50 23.75 -10.56 -20.41
CA GLN A 50 22.52 -11.36 -20.59
C GLN A 50 22.84 -12.87 -20.55
N LEU A 51 22.67 -13.48 -19.38
CA LEU A 51 22.51 -14.92 -19.26
C LEU A 51 21.19 -15.28 -19.93
N ARG A 52 21.23 -15.65 -21.21
CA ARG A 52 20.08 -16.32 -21.82
C ARG A 52 19.87 -17.63 -21.08
N PRO A 53 18.68 -17.94 -20.59
CA PRO A 53 18.35 -19.29 -20.16
C PRO A 53 18.74 -20.20 -21.34
N ARG A 54 19.57 -21.21 -21.12
CA ARG A 54 19.76 -22.26 -22.11
C ARG A 54 18.36 -22.83 -22.36
N PRO A 55 17.86 -22.88 -23.61
CA PRO A 55 16.64 -23.60 -23.90
C PRO A 55 16.87 -25.00 -23.32
N ALA A 56 15.96 -25.44 -22.46
CA ALA A 56 15.91 -26.85 -22.09
C ALA A 56 15.84 -27.59 -23.42
N GLN A 57 16.89 -28.32 -23.80
CA GLN A 57 16.86 -29.15 -24.97
C GLN A 57 15.75 -30.16 -24.71
N GLY A 58 14.60 -29.91 -25.38
CA GLY A 58 13.37 -30.52 -25.04
C GLY A 58 13.39 -32.03 -25.30
N ARG A 59 13.44 -32.78 -24.21
CA ARG A 59 12.67 -34.04 -24.19
C ARG A 59 11.24 -33.64 -23.89
N GLU A 60 10.29 -34.16 -24.70
CA GLU A 60 8.90 -34.13 -24.31
C GLU A 60 8.76 -34.69 -22.88
N PRO A 61 7.98 -34.04 -22.00
CA PRO A 61 7.77 -34.58 -20.66
C PRO A 61 7.22 -36.00 -20.73
N GLU A 62 7.75 -36.88 -19.92
CA GLU A 62 7.26 -38.30 -19.82
C GLU A 62 5.78 -38.35 -19.40
N PHE A 63 5.32 -37.33 -18.67
CA PHE A 63 3.94 -37.18 -18.22
C PHE A 63 3.34 -35.88 -18.74
N LYS A 64 2.00 -35.86 -18.88
CA LYS A 64 1.29 -34.63 -19.22
C LYS A 64 1.66 -33.53 -18.22
N PRO A 65 2.14 -32.35 -18.67
CA PRO A 65 2.47 -31.26 -17.77
C PRO A 65 1.26 -30.84 -16.92
N PRO A 66 1.43 -30.60 -15.63
CA PRO A 66 0.36 -30.07 -14.80
C PRO A 66 0.00 -28.65 -15.24
N THR A 67 -1.24 -28.25 -15.02
CA THR A 67 -1.62 -26.85 -15.17
C THR A 67 -0.98 -26.01 -14.07
N ILE A 68 -0.90 -24.70 -14.27
CA ILE A 68 -0.38 -23.75 -13.26
C ILE A 68 -1.13 -23.84 -11.91
N ARG A 69 -2.39 -24.26 -11.92
CA ARG A 69 -3.18 -24.45 -10.69
C ARG A 69 -2.86 -25.75 -9.97
N GLU A 70 -2.43 -26.76 -10.69
CA GLU A 70 -2.10 -28.09 -10.15
C GLU A 70 -0.65 -28.15 -9.68
N TYR A 71 0.24 -27.36 -10.30
CA TYR A 71 1.66 -27.38 -9.97
C TYR A 71 1.94 -26.63 -8.66
N LYS A 72 1.92 -27.38 -7.55
CA LYS A 72 2.20 -26.90 -6.19
C LYS A 72 3.36 -27.68 -5.58
N PRO A 73 4.59 -27.45 -6.02
CA PRO A 73 5.75 -28.18 -5.53
C PRO A 73 5.96 -27.93 -4.05
N LYS A 74 6.19 -29.01 -3.28
CA LYS A 74 6.57 -28.90 -1.88
C LYS A 74 8.06 -28.57 -1.80
N SER A 75 8.39 -27.45 -1.18
CA SER A 75 9.78 -27.09 -0.93
C SER A 75 10.44 -28.07 0.02
N THR A 76 11.71 -28.39 -0.25
CA THR A 76 12.60 -29.11 0.66
C THR A 76 13.44 -28.16 1.54
N LEU A 77 13.25 -26.85 1.37
CA LEU A 77 13.96 -25.84 2.15
C LEU A 77 13.56 -25.95 3.64
N VAL A 78 14.58 -25.99 4.51
CA VAL A 78 14.40 -25.97 5.97
C VAL A 78 14.85 -24.61 6.48
N VAL A 79 13.88 -23.78 6.84
CA VAL A 79 14.10 -22.44 7.39
C VAL A 79 13.30 -22.26 8.67
N PRO A 80 13.77 -21.41 9.61
CA PRO A 80 13.00 -21.07 10.79
C PRO A 80 11.62 -20.50 10.41
N GLN A 81 10.60 -20.83 11.19
CA GLN A 81 9.22 -20.39 10.99
C GLN A 81 8.70 -19.76 12.28
N HIS A 82 8.27 -18.51 12.22
CA HIS A 82 7.74 -17.75 13.35
C HIS A 82 6.35 -17.19 13.02
N PRO A 83 5.31 -18.04 12.89
CA PRO A 83 3.98 -17.57 12.62
C PRO A 83 3.51 -16.67 13.77
N VAL A 84 2.94 -15.52 13.42
CA VAL A 84 2.45 -14.51 14.36
C VAL A 84 0.93 -14.50 14.33
N ALA A 85 0.30 -15.06 15.34
CA ALA A 85 -1.15 -15.17 15.42
C ALA A 85 -1.83 -13.83 15.75
N ARG A 86 -1.12 -12.89 16.37
CA ARG A 86 -1.66 -11.64 16.91
C ARG A 86 -0.62 -10.53 16.80
N ALA A 87 -1.02 -9.34 16.37
CA ALA A 87 -0.14 -8.18 16.26
C ALA A 87 0.53 -7.84 17.60
N LYS A 88 1.81 -7.50 17.55
CA LYS A 88 2.63 -7.15 18.71
C LYS A 88 2.09 -5.93 19.47
N PHE A 89 1.53 -4.95 18.75
CA PHE A 89 0.97 -3.73 19.32
C PHE A 89 -0.49 -3.58 18.91
N PRO A 90 -1.32 -2.81 19.66
CA PRO A 90 -2.69 -2.50 19.26
C PRO A 90 -2.73 -1.86 17.87
N VAL A 91 -3.68 -2.29 17.03
CA VAL A 91 -3.77 -1.86 15.64
C VAL A 91 -5.04 -1.06 15.39
N ILE A 92 -4.92 0.01 14.60
CA ILE A 92 -6.03 0.66 13.89
C ILE A 92 -5.97 0.17 12.45
N ASP A 93 -7.00 -0.54 12.01
CA ASP A 93 -7.18 -0.85 10.59
C ASP A 93 -7.92 0.33 9.94
N ILE A 94 -7.18 1.13 9.15
CA ILE A 94 -7.69 2.34 8.51
C ILE A 94 -8.54 2.02 7.26
N HIS A 95 -8.53 0.77 6.78
CA HIS A 95 -9.18 0.36 5.56
C HIS A 95 -9.97 -0.93 5.77
N SER A 96 -11.22 -0.79 6.23
CA SER A 96 -12.14 -1.91 6.44
C SER A 96 -13.52 -1.58 5.87
N HIS A 97 -14.28 -2.61 5.54
CA HIS A 97 -15.64 -2.50 5.01
C HIS A 97 -16.58 -3.35 5.85
N GLN A 98 -17.58 -2.70 6.47
CA GLN A 98 -18.60 -3.33 7.31
C GLN A 98 -19.98 -2.79 6.92
N SER A 99 -21.03 -3.50 7.34
CA SER A 99 -22.41 -3.03 7.17
C SER A 99 -22.62 -1.66 7.84
N THR A 100 -23.41 -0.79 7.20
CA THR A 100 -23.84 0.48 7.80
C THR A 100 -25.35 0.67 7.59
N PRO A 101 -26.17 0.73 8.65
CA PRO A 101 -25.79 0.48 10.06
C PRO A 101 -25.39 -0.97 10.30
N ILE A 102 -24.55 -1.22 11.32
CA ILE A 102 -24.18 -2.55 11.78
C ILE A 102 -25.08 -2.98 12.94
N SER A 103 -25.58 -4.21 12.91
CA SER A 103 -26.36 -4.76 14.02
C SER A 103 -25.46 -5.15 15.21
N ASN A 104 -25.98 -5.14 16.44
CA ASN A 104 -25.20 -5.52 17.63
C ASN A 104 -24.62 -6.94 17.55
N GLY A 105 -25.36 -7.90 17.00
CA GLY A 105 -24.89 -9.26 16.84
C GLY A 105 -23.77 -9.39 15.81
N GLU A 106 -23.87 -8.67 14.71
CA GLU A 106 -22.80 -8.60 13.70
C GLU A 106 -21.56 -7.91 14.26
N PHE A 107 -21.74 -6.78 14.93
CA PHE A 107 -20.65 -6.04 15.54
C PHE A 107 -19.91 -6.86 16.61
N GLY A 108 -20.65 -7.63 17.43
CA GLY A 108 -20.05 -8.54 18.42
C GLY A 108 -19.13 -9.59 17.76
N ARG A 109 -19.54 -10.19 16.63
CA ARG A 109 -18.69 -11.14 15.88
C ARG A 109 -17.46 -10.45 15.28
N VAL A 110 -17.61 -9.23 14.76
CA VAL A 110 -16.49 -8.44 14.27
C VAL A 110 -15.50 -8.15 15.40
N VAL A 111 -15.96 -7.71 16.56
CA VAL A 111 -15.10 -7.41 17.71
C VAL A 111 -14.38 -8.66 18.23
N GLN A 112 -15.02 -9.82 18.22
CA GLN A 112 -14.37 -11.08 18.59
C GLN A 112 -13.14 -11.37 17.69
N GLY A 113 -13.29 -11.21 16.38
CA GLY A 113 -12.16 -11.35 15.43
C GLY A 113 -11.10 -10.25 15.59
N MET A 114 -11.53 -9.02 15.93
CA MET A 114 -10.61 -7.93 16.26
C MET A 114 -9.75 -8.26 17.48
N ASP A 115 -10.36 -8.76 18.55
CA ASP A 115 -9.67 -9.09 19.79
C ASP A 115 -8.65 -10.21 19.60
N ALA A 116 -8.98 -11.22 18.79
CA ALA A 116 -8.04 -12.28 18.43
C ALA A 116 -6.78 -11.73 17.74
N ASN A 117 -6.89 -10.69 16.94
CA ASN A 117 -5.82 -10.10 16.11
C ASN A 117 -5.13 -8.88 16.74
N ASN A 118 -5.52 -8.42 17.94
CA ASN A 118 -5.09 -7.14 18.52
C ASN A 118 -5.53 -5.90 17.72
N LEU A 119 -6.61 -6.00 16.95
CA LEU A 119 -7.23 -4.84 16.32
C LEU A 119 -8.01 -4.07 17.39
N ARG A 120 -7.61 -2.85 17.67
CA ARG A 120 -8.28 -2.01 18.66
C ARG A 120 -9.43 -1.22 18.05
N LEU A 121 -9.28 -0.79 16.78
CA LEU A 121 -10.26 0.04 16.09
C LEU A 121 -10.27 -0.27 14.58
N LEU A 122 -11.47 -0.31 14.01
CA LEU A 122 -11.68 -0.34 12.56
C LEU A 122 -12.20 1.01 12.07
N VAL A 123 -11.65 1.50 10.98
CA VAL A 123 -12.25 2.58 10.19
C VAL A 123 -13.09 1.94 9.09
N ASN A 124 -14.39 2.00 9.25
CA ASN A 124 -15.32 1.48 8.25
C ASN A 124 -15.51 2.51 7.12
N LEU A 125 -15.05 2.16 5.94
CA LEU A 125 -15.07 2.99 4.74
C LEU A 125 -16.41 2.92 3.96
N SER A 126 -17.32 2.05 4.40
CA SER A 126 -18.68 1.92 3.84
C SER A 126 -19.71 2.68 4.69
N GLY A 127 -19.34 3.88 5.16
CA GLY A 127 -20.16 4.68 6.07
C GLY A 127 -21.42 5.27 5.46
N SER A 128 -21.53 5.29 4.10
CA SER A 128 -22.64 5.89 3.39
C SER A 128 -22.71 7.43 3.54
N SER A 129 -23.88 8.04 3.37
CA SER A 129 -24.11 9.49 3.53
C SER A 129 -25.50 9.74 4.10
N GLY A 130 -25.76 10.98 4.54
CA GLY A 130 -27.06 11.46 4.96
C GLY A 130 -27.69 10.64 6.10
N ASN A 131 -28.95 10.27 5.94
CA ASN A 131 -29.67 9.53 7.00
C ASN A 131 -29.07 8.14 7.31
N ARG A 132 -28.54 7.44 6.29
CA ARG A 132 -27.96 6.13 6.49
C ARG A 132 -26.67 6.22 7.32
N LEU A 133 -25.83 7.21 7.05
CA LEU A 133 -24.64 7.49 7.86
C LEU A 133 -25.03 7.83 9.30
N LYS A 134 -26.02 8.69 9.52
CA LYS A 134 -26.51 9.04 10.88
C LYS A 134 -26.95 7.80 11.64
N GLN A 135 -27.74 6.94 11.02
CA GLN A 135 -28.16 5.66 11.61
C GLN A 135 -26.98 4.76 11.95
N GLY A 136 -25.95 4.72 11.09
CA GLY A 136 -24.70 3.99 11.33
C GLY A 136 -23.93 4.53 12.53
N VAL A 137 -23.76 5.85 12.63
CA VAL A 137 -23.11 6.51 13.78
C VAL A 137 -23.89 6.23 15.08
N GLU A 138 -25.23 6.33 15.05
CA GLU A 138 -26.08 6.05 16.21
C GLU A 138 -26.00 4.58 16.63
N ALA A 139 -26.02 3.66 15.68
CA ALA A 139 -25.88 2.22 15.96
C ALA A 139 -24.56 1.91 16.68
N ILE A 140 -23.44 2.49 16.21
CA ILE A 140 -22.13 2.32 16.85
C ILE A 140 -22.14 2.96 18.25
N ARG A 141 -22.62 4.20 18.37
CA ARG A 141 -22.63 4.96 19.64
C ARG A 141 -23.44 4.27 20.74
N ASN A 142 -24.56 3.66 20.36
CA ASN A 142 -25.48 2.96 21.28
C ASN A 142 -25.08 1.50 21.55
N SER A 143 -24.04 0.98 20.87
CA SER A 143 -23.57 -0.38 21.09
C SER A 143 -22.62 -0.47 22.29
N SER A 144 -22.43 -1.69 22.80
CA SER A 144 -21.39 -2.00 23.79
C SER A 144 -19.97 -1.82 23.24
N TYR A 145 -19.84 -1.61 21.93
CA TYR A 145 -18.58 -1.57 21.18
C TYR A 145 -18.28 -0.20 20.57
N LYS A 146 -18.85 0.87 21.12
CA LYS A 146 -18.79 2.26 20.60
C LYS A 146 -17.38 2.79 20.28
N ASP A 147 -16.34 2.25 20.95
CA ASP A 147 -14.95 2.66 20.77
C ASP A 147 -14.15 1.74 19.83
N ARG A 148 -14.84 0.83 19.11
CA ARG A 148 -14.20 -0.19 18.28
C ARG A 148 -14.35 0.07 16.78
N MET A 149 -15.17 1.04 16.38
CA MET A 149 -15.38 1.38 14.98
C MET A 149 -15.72 2.86 14.82
N VAL A 150 -15.19 3.45 13.75
CA VAL A 150 -15.58 4.79 13.27
C VAL A 150 -15.95 4.72 11.79
N LEU A 151 -16.72 5.69 11.30
CA LEU A 151 -17.18 5.71 9.92
C LEU A 151 -16.49 6.84 9.13
N PHE A 152 -16.12 6.55 7.88
CA PHE A 152 -15.87 7.56 6.87
C PHE A 152 -17.12 7.72 6.00
N ALA A 153 -17.45 8.96 5.66
CA ALA A 153 -18.56 9.27 4.78
C ALA A 153 -18.25 8.87 3.32
N ASN A 154 -19.29 8.69 2.52
CA ASN A 154 -19.17 8.50 1.07
C ASN A 154 -19.89 9.63 0.35
N VAL A 155 -19.41 9.96 -0.86
CA VAL A 155 -20.04 10.91 -1.80
C VAL A 155 -20.50 10.12 -3.02
N ASP A 156 -21.69 10.44 -3.50
CA ASP A 156 -22.18 9.95 -4.78
C ASP A 156 -21.58 10.83 -5.91
N PHE A 157 -20.77 10.21 -6.77
CA PHE A 157 -20.12 10.85 -7.90
C PHE A 157 -20.87 10.61 -9.23
N SER A 158 -22.03 9.98 -9.20
CA SER A 158 -22.83 9.76 -10.41
C SER A 158 -23.43 11.05 -10.93
N ASN A 159 -23.48 11.21 -12.27
CA ASN A 159 -24.12 12.32 -12.95
C ASN A 159 -23.66 13.72 -12.49
N ILE A 160 -22.40 13.88 -12.18
CA ILE A 160 -21.81 15.17 -11.80
C ILE A 160 -22.00 16.19 -12.93
N GLY A 161 -22.60 17.32 -12.61
CA GLY A 161 -22.80 18.49 -13.50
C GLY A 161 -22.62 19.78 -12.72
N PRO A 162 -22.86 20.93 -13.36
CA PRO A 162 -22.63 22.23 -12.73
C PRO A 162 -23.28 22.38 -11.35
N GLY A 163 -22.47 22.72 -10.34
CA GLY A 163 -22.89 22.89 -8.95
C GLY A 163 -23.10 21.58 -8.16
N SER A 164 -22.86 20.39 -8.75
CA SER A 164 -22.98 19.11 -8.05
C SER A 164 -21.93 18.98 -6.95
N GLY A 165 -20.67 19.37 -7.23
CA GLY A 165 -19.60 19.32 -6.25
C GLY A 165 -19.88 20.19 -5.02
N ALA A 166 -20.41 21.39 -5.20
CA ALA A 166 -20.82 22.25 -4.07
C ALA A 166 -21.95 21.62 -3.23
N ARG A 167 -22.93 20.96 -3.87
CA ARG A 167 -23.99 20.23 -3.15
C ARG A 167 -23.44 19.03 -2.39
N ALA A 168 -22.55 18.24 -3.02
CA ALA A 168 -21.87 17.11 -2.39
C ALA A 168 -21.01 17.54 -1.20
N ALA A 169 -20.27 18.64 -1.32
CA ALA A 169 -19.47 19.24 -0.26
C ALA A 169 -20.34 19.66 0.94
N LYS A 170 -21.51 20.26 0.69
CA LYS A 170 -22.47 20.60 1.74
C LYS A 170 -23.03 19.38 2.46
N GLN A 171 -23.35 18.30 1.73
CA GLN A 171 -23.78 17.04 2.34
C GLN A 171 -22.66 16.42 3.15
N LEU A 172 -21.44 16.37 2.63
CA LEU A 172 -20.26 15.87 3.34
C LEU A 172 -20.01 16.63 4.65
N GLU A 173 -20.14 17.96 4.65
CA GLU A 173 -20.03 18.74 5.88
C GLU A 173 -21.06 18.33 6.94
N GLN A 174 -22.31 18.05 6.50
CA GLN A 174 -23.36 17.56 7.39
C GLN A 174 -23.02 16.15 7.94
N ASP A 175 -22.44 15.29 7.11
CA ASP A 175 -22.05 13.93 7.48
C ASP A 175 -20.88 13.93 8.48
N ILE A 176 -19.90 14.82 8.31
CA ILE A 176 -18.82 15.01 9.30
C ILE A 176 -19.37 15.54 10.62
N LYS A 177 -20.28 16.53 10.58
CA LYS A 177 -20.97 17.03 11.79
C LYS A 177 -21.81 15.96 12.48
N ALA A 178 -22.34 15.00 11.73
CA ALA A 178 -23.10 13.88 12.27
C ALA A 178 -22.22 12.80 12.93
N GLY A 179 -20.89 12.80 12.68
CA GLY A 179 -19.93 11.94 13.33
C GLY A 179 -19.06 11.11 12.41
N ALA A 180 -19.07 11.33 11.09
CA ALA A 180 -18.08 10.75 10.20
C ALA A 180 -16.70 11.40 10.44
N MET A 181 -15.62 10.60 10.39
CA MET A 181 -14.26 11.07 10.72
C MET A 181 -13.36 11.25 9.50
N GLY A 182 -13.91 11.13 8.29
CA GLY A 182 -13.20 11.28 7.04
C GLY A 182 -14.10 11.01 5.85
N LEU A 183 -13.53 11.09 4.65
CA LEU A 183 -14.17 10.76 3.39
C LEU A 183 -13.52 9.53 2.77
N LYS A 184 -14.31 8.56 2.32
CA LYS A 184 -13.87 7.49 1.40
C LYS A 184 -14.35 7.78 0.00
N VAL A 185 -13.41 7.71 -0.93
CA VAL A 185 -13.66 7.71 -2.38
C VAL A 185 -13.32 6.33 -2.94
N PHE A 186 -14.26 5.74 -3.67
CA PHE A 186 -14.09 4.45 -4.34
C PHE A 186 -13.49 4.61 -5.73
N LYS A 187 -12.96 3.51 -6.27
CA LYS A 187 -12.27 3.46 -7.58
C LYS A 187 -13.14 3.83 -8.77
N ASP A 188 -14.46 3.83 -8.58
CA ASP A 188 -15.44 4.21 -9.62
C ASP A 188 -15.19 5.64 -10.12
N LEU A 189 -14.77 6.54 -9.22
CA LEU A 189 -14.30 7.86 -9.61
C LEU A 189 -13.03 7.75 -10.47
N GLY A 190 -13.10 8.29 -11.66
CA GLY A 190 -12.04 8.24 -12.66
C GLY A 190 -12.11 7.02 -13.58
N MET A 191 -12.62 5.87 -13.14
CA MET A 191 -12.74 4.67 -13.96
C MET A 191 -14.11 4.56 -14.64
N PHE A 192 -15.19 4.68 -13.90
CA PHE A 192 -16.53 4.35 -14.38
C PHE A 192 -17.51 5.52 -14.32
N GLU A 193 -17.34 6.42 -13.38
CA GLU A 193 -18.25 7.55 -13.19
C GLU A 193 -18.30 8.49 -14.39
N ARG A 194 -19.49 8.98 -14.67
CA ARG A 194 -19.79 9.86 -15.80
C ARG A 194 -20.36 11.19 -15.32
N LYS A 195 -20.05 12.23 -16.06
CA LYS A 195 -20.69 13.54 -15.93
C LYS A 195 -22.09 13.52 -16.53
N ALA A 196 -22.91 14.52 -16.23
CA ALA A 196 -24.24 14.67 -16.78
C ALA A 196 -24.29 14.77 -18.32
N ASP A 197 -23.17 15.17 -18.95
CA ASP A 197 -23.01 15.22 -20.42
C ASP A 197 -22.53 13.87 -21.02
N GLY A 198 -22.38 12.80 -20.19
CA GLY A 198 -21.93 11.48 -20.61
C GLY A 198 -20.40 11.30 -20.68
N SER A 199 -19.63 12.38 -20.56
CA SER A 199 -18.17 12.30 -20.54
C SER A 199 -17.67 11.64 -19.26
N ARG A 200 -16.46 11.04 -19.27
CA ARG A 200 -15.85 10.44 -18.10
C ARG A 200 -15.56 11.51 -17.04
N LEU A 201 -15.98 11.26 -15.81
CA LEU A 201 -15.62 12.11 -14.69
C LEU A 201 -14.15 11.85 -14.30
N ARG A 202 -13.30 12.84 -14.47
CA ARG A 202 -11.89 12.77 -14.13
C ARG A 202 -11.69 12.94 -12.62
N VAL A 203 -10.63 12.34 -12.08
CA VAL A 203 -10.29 12.50 -10.66
C VAL A 203 -9.93 13.96 -10.30
N ASP A 204 -9.34 14.70 -11.26
CA ASP A 204 -8.93 16.10 -11.12
C ASP A 204 -9.96 17.09 -11.70
N ASP A 205 -11.20 16.66 -11.93
CA ASP A 205 -12.26 17.54 -12.44
C ASP A 205 -12.53 18.71 -11.47
N ALA A 206 -12.55 19.93 -11.98
CA ALA A 206 -12.72 21.13 -11.16
C ALA A 206 -14.06 21.18 -10.41
N GLU A 207 -15.08 20.48 -10.90
CA GLU A 207 -16.37 20.36 -10.22
C GLU A 207 -16.25 19.67 -8.85
N LEU A 208 -15.19 18.86 -8.65
CA LEU A 208 -14.95 18.14 -7.40
C LEU A 208 -14.17 18.96 -6.34
N ASP A 209 -13.58 20.10 -6.72
CA ASP A 209 -12.74 20.92 -5.83
C ASP A 209 -13.41 21.25 -4.48
N PRO A 210 -14.70 21.66 -4.44
CA PRO A 210 -15.36 21.99 -3.18
C PRO A 210 -15.39 20.83 -2.17
N ILE A 211 -15.34 19.57 -2.64
CA ILE A 211 -15.32 18.38 -1.78
C ILE A 211 -13.98 18.29 -1.06
N TRP A 212 -12.87 18.44 -1.81
CA TRP A 212 -11.52 18.39 -1.27
C TRP A 212 -11.24 19.54 -0.31
N GLU A 213 -11.63 20.74 -0.69
CA GLU A 213 -11.53 21.96 0.14
C GLU A 213 -12.33 21.83 1.45
N THR A 214 -13.49 21.18 1.42
CA THR A 214 -14.29 20.91 2.62
C THR A 214 -13.58 19.96 3.56
N CYS A 215 -12.93 18.89 3.06
CA CYS A 215 -12.11 18.01 3.89
C CYS A 215 -10.94 18.76 4.54
N ALA A 216 -10.25 19.62 3.81
CA ALA A 216 -9.18 20.47 4.33
C ALA A 216 -9.69 21.40 5.45
N ARG A 217 -10.77 22.12 5.20
CA ARG A 217 -11.38 23.06 6.14
C ARG A 217 -11.85 22.39 7.44
N LEU A 218 -12.38 21.17 7.34
CA LEU A 218 -12.83 20.38 8.48
C LEU A 218 -11.71 19.55 9.11
N ASN A 219 -10.50 19.62 8.54
CA ASN A 219 -9.32 18.88 8.98
C ASN A 219 -9.54 17.35 9.04
N VAL A 220 -10.31 16.78 8.12
CA VAL A 220 -10.56 15.35 8.00
C VAL A 220 -9.81 14.76 6.80
N PRO A 221 -9.29 13.52 6.87
CA PRO A 221 -8.59 12.91 5.76
C PRO A 221 -9.54 12.39 4.68
N VAL A 222 -9.02 12.29 3.46
CA VAL A 222 -9.64 11.59 2.34
C VAL A 222 -8.88 10.29 2.11
N LEU A 223 -9.52 9.14 2.33
CA LEU A 223 -8.98 7.86 1.89
C LEU A 223 -9.54 7.58 0.48
N ILE A 224 -8.65 7.59 -0.49
CA ILE A 224 -9.03 7.53 -1.90
C ILE A 224 -8.42 6.30 -2.60
N HIS A 225 -9.28 5.53 -3.26
CA HIS A 225 -8.92 4.43 -4.14
C HIS A 225 -9.03 4.93 -5.60
N VAL A 226 -7.91 5.07 -6.28
CA VAL A 226 -7.82 5.42 -7.70
C VAL A 226 -7.06 4.33 -8.43
N ALA A 227 -7.57 3.91 -9.59
CA ALA A 227 -7.05 2.81 -10.40
C ALA A 227 -7.16 1.42 -9.74
N GLU A 228 -6.48 0.44 -10.32
CA GLU A 228 -6.27 -0.95 -9.89
C GLU A 228 -4.79 -1.31 -10.13
N PRO A 229 -4.30 -2.50 -9.76
CA PRO A 229 -2.94 -2.91 -10.07
C PRO A 229 -2.58 -2.70 -11.55
N GLN A 230 -1.38 -2.18 -11.82
CA GLN A 230 -0.96 -1.89 -13.20
C GLN A 230 -1.18 -3.08 -14.14
N ALA A 231 -0.86 -4.30 -13.70
CA ALA A 231 -1.05 -5.52 -14.50
C ALA A 231 -2.51 -5.77 -14.95
N PHE A 232 -3.52 -5.12 -14.32
CA PHE A 232 -4.92 -5.23 -14.73
C PHE A 232 -5.21 -4.44 -16.03
N PHE A 233 -4.36 -3.45 -16.33
CA PHE A 233 -4.42 -2.62 -17.54
C PHE A 233 -3.49 -3.11 -18.65
N ASP A 234 -2.53 -3.99 -18.32
CA ASP A 234 -1.57 -4.56 -19.26
C ASP A 234 -2.22 -5.70 -20.09
N PRO A 235 -1.69 -6.03 -21.27
CA PRO A 235 -2.17 -7.17 -22.04
C PRO A 235 -2.19 -8.46 -21.22
N LEU A 236 -3.23 -9.28 -21.41
CA LEU A 236 -3.36 -10.57 -20.74
C LEU A 236 -2.63 -11.64 -21.54
N ASP A 237 -1.32 -11.66 -21.46
CA ASP A 237 -0.43 -12.63 -22.10
C ASP A 237 0.48 -13.32 -21.09
N TYR A 238 1.47 -14.09 -21.55
CA TYR A 238 2.41 -14.84 -20.71
C TYR A 238 3.33 -13.97 -19.85
N ASN A 239 3.42 -12.66 -20.10
CA ASN A 239 4.23 -11.73 -19.35
C ASN A 239 3.44 -11.05 -18.23
N ASN A 240 2.11 -11.20 -18.20
CA ASN A 240 1.28 -10.60 -17.19
C ASN A 240 1.39 -11.36 -15.86
N GLU A 241 1.98 -10.75 -14.83
CA GLU A 241 2.17 -11.40 -13.53
C GLU A 241 0.87 -11.74 -12.80
N ARG A 242 -0.25 -11.15 -13.20
CA ARG A 242 -1.59 -11.38 -12.62
C ARG A 242 -2.48 -12.24 -13.54
N TRP A 243 -1.87 -12.92 -14.50
CA TRP A 243 -2.60 -13.72 -15.50
C TRP A 243 -3.61 -14.69 -14.89
N LEU A 244 -3.22 -15.43 -13.84
CA LEU A 244 -4.12 -16.40 -13.21
C LEU A 244 -5.33 -15.71 -12.59
N GLU A 245 -5.13 -14.64 -11.84
CA GLU A 245 -6.22 -13.87 -11.24
C GLU A 245 -7.15 -13.31 -12.31
N LEU A 246 -6.60 -12.68 -13.34
CA LEU A 246 -7.39 -12.07 -14.42
C LEU A 246 -8.08 -13.11 -15.33
N SER A 247 -7.58 -14.35 -15.38
CA SER A 247 -8.26 -15.44 -16.07
C SER A 247 -9.42 -16.02 -15.25
N LEU A 248 -9.31 -16.01 -13.90
CA LEU A 248 -10.36 -16.46 -12.99
C LEU A 248 -11.45 -15.39 -12.75
N TYR A 249 -11.08 -14.12 -12.82
CA TYR A 249 -11.95 -12.96 -12.56
C TYR A 249 -11.87 -11.96 -13.72
N PRO A 250 -12.53 -12.26 -14.87
CA PRO A 250 -12.43 -11.44 -16.08
C PRO A 250 -12.93 -10.01 -15.93
N ASP A 251 -13.88 -9.76 -15.03
CA ASP A 251 -14.41 -8.44 -14.66
C ASP A 251 -13.36 -7.51 -14.00
N ARG A 252 -12.21 -8.04 -13.61
CA ARG A 252 -11.08 -7.24 -13.11
C ARG A 252 -10.15 -6.70 -14.21
N ARG A 253 -10.44 -7.02 -15.49
CA ARG A 253 -9.62 -6.57 -16.62
C ARG A 253 -9.99 -5.14 -17.01
N HIS A 254 -8.97 -4.31 -17.23
CA HIS A 254 -9.12 -2.91 -17.60
C HIS A 254 -8.24 -2.55 -18.82
N GLN A 255 -8.11 -3.48 -19.77
CA GLN A 255 -7.31 -3.27 -20.99
C GLN A 255 -7.93 -2.24 -21.94
N GLU A 256 -9.22 -2.01 -21.83
CA GLU A 256 -9.98 -1.00 -22.58
C GLU A 256 -10.29 0.21 -21.71
N GLY A 257 -10.42 1.39 -22.33
CA GLY A 257 -10.80 2.62 -21.64
C GLY A 257 -9.60 3.41 -21.09
N VAL A 258 -9.75 3.97 -19.88
CA VAL A 258 -8.72 4.82 -19.26
C VAL A 258 -7.53 3.99 -18.80
N ARG A 259 -6.32 4.51 -19.03
CA ARG A 259 -5.07 3.81 -18.67
C ARG A 259 -4.63 4.11 -17.24
N PHE A 260 -3.86 3.19 -16.67
CA PHE A 260 -3.26 3.32 -15.32
C PHE A 260 -2.52 4.64 -15.14
N GLU A 261 -1.65 4.99 -16.11
CA GLU A 261 -0.85 6.21 -16.05
C GLU A 261 -1.71 7.48 -16.08
N GLN A 262 -2.79 7.46 -16.85
CA GLN A 262 -3.72 8.60 -16.89
C GLN A 262 -4.44 8.78 -15.55
N LEU A 263 -4.96 7.71 -14.95
CA LEU A 263 -5.64 7.77 -13.65
C LEU A 263 -4.70 8.27 -12.54
N THR A 264 -3.48 7.75 -12.51
CA THR A 264 -2.47 8.17 -11.52
C THR A 264 -2.01 9.60 -11.74
N ALA A 265 -1.91 10.07 -12.98
CA ALA A 265 -1.60 11.47 -13.30
C ALA A 265 -2.73 12.41 -12.85
N GLU A 266 -4.00 12.09 -13.13
CA GLU A 266 -5.16 12.86 -12.67
C GLU A 266 -5.22 12.94 -11.13
N ARG A 267 -5.00 11.80 -10.44
CA ARG A 267 -4.87 11.77 -8.97
C ARG A 267 -3.77 12.71 -8.47
N ASN A 268 -2.59 12.65 -9.09
CA ASN A 268 -1.46 13.48 -8.68
C ASN A 268 -1.72 14.97 -8.94
N ASN A 269 -2.42 15.32 -10.04
CA ASN A 269 -2.85 16.69 -10.31
C ASN A 269 -3.80 17.21 -9.22
N MET A 270 -4.81 16.41 -8.86
CA MET A 270 -5.73 16.72 -7.76
C MET A 270 -4.99 16.98 -6.44
N ILE A 271 -4.05 16.10 -6.07
CA ILE A 271 -3.25 16.22 -4.85
C ILE A 271 -2.47 17.54 -4.82
N LYS A 272 -1.79 17.88 -5.93
CA LYS A 272 -1.01 19.12 -6.05
C LYS A 272 -1.89 20.38 -6.01
N LYS A 273 -3.08 20.30 -6.56
CA LYS A 273 -4.07 21.38 -6.55
C LYS A 273 -4.62 21.66 -5.14
N HIS A 274 -4.71 20.64 -4.29
CA HIS A 274 -5.28 20.72 -2.94
C HIS A 274 -4.27 20.36 -1.84
N PRO A 275 -3.20 21.14 -1.64
CA PRO A 275 -2.08 20.78 -0.73
C PRO A 275 -2.49 20.79 0.75
N ASN A 276 -3.60 21.42 1.11
CA ASN A 276 -4.12 21.46 2.48
C ASN A 276 -5.01 20.24 2.83
N THR A 277 -5.42 19.45 1.83
CA THR A 277 -6.20 18.23 2.02
C THR A 277 -5.27 17.06 2.28
N LYS A 278 -5.52 16.28 3.33
CA LYS A 278 -4.75 15.08 3.67
C LYS A 278 -5.30 13.88 2.90
N TYR A 279 -4.48 13.28 2.05
CA TYR A 279 -4.86 12.13 1.25
C TYR A 279 -4.20 10.84 1.76
N ILE A 280 -4.99 9.82 2.06
CA ILE A 280 -4.54 8.45 2.26
C ILE A 280 -4.81 7.71 0.95
N LEU A 281 -3.77 7.34 0.23
CA LEU A 281 -3.90 6.59 -1.01
C LEU A 281 -4.04 5.12 -0.69
N ALA A 282 -5.21 4.56 -0.99
CA ALA A 282 -5.51 3.15 -0.81
C ALA A 282 -4.52 2.26 -1.58
N HIS A 283 -4.22 1.09 -1.02
CA HIS A 283 -3.39 0.08 -1.67
C HIS A 283 -2.00 0.59 -2.08
N PHE A 284 -1.39 1.42 -1.22
CA PHE A 284 -0.09 2.05 -1.49
C PHE A 284 -0.08 2.93 -2.76
N GLY A 285 -1.25 3.44 -3.14
CA GLY A 285 -1.47 4.16 -4.39
C GLY A 285 -1.15 3.34 -5.64
N TRP A 286 -1.18 2.01 -5.52
CA TRP A 286 -0.77 1.02 -6.52
C TRP A 286 0.69 1.17 -6.97
N HIS A 287 1.58 1.59 -6.04
CA HIS A 287 3.02 1.69 -6.28
C HIS A 287 3.83 0.75 -5.35
N GLY A 288 3.20 -0.29 -4.79
CA GLY A 288 3.91 -1.30 -4.00
C GLY A 288 4.98 -2.06 -4.81
N ASN A 289 4.75 -2.20 -6.11
CA ASN A 289 5.67 -2.80 -7.08
C ASN A 289 6.79 -1.84 -7.55
N ASP A 290 6.68 -0.53 -7.28
CA ASP A 290 7.68 0.51 -7.63
C ASP A 290 7.88 1.46 -6.44
N LEU A 291 8.71 1.04 -5.49
CA LEU A 291 8.99 1.82 -4.28
C LEU A 291 9.72 3.14 -4.58
N ALA A 292 10.46 3.24 -5.68
CA ALA A 292 11.09 4.50 -6.08
C ALA A 292 10.03 5.53 -6.48
N ARG A 293 9.03 5.13 -7.27
CA ARG A 293 7.88 5.97 -7.65
C ARG A 293 7.03 6.33 -6.43
N ALA A 294 6.80 5.37 -5.53
CA ALA A 294 6.09 5.62 -4.27
C ALA A 294 6.83 6.66 -3.41
N GLY A 295 8.14 6.53 -3.25
CA GLY A 295 8.97 7.47 -2.50
C GLY A 295 8.95 8.88 -3.09
N LYS A 296 9.10 9.00 -4.41
CA LYS A 296 9.01 10.29 -5.10
C LYS A 296 7.67 10.98 -4.86
N LEU A 297 6.56 10.23 -4.89
CA LEU A 297 5.23 10.78 -4.62
C LEU A 297 5.11 11.35 -3.20
N LEU A 298 5.68 10.65 -2.19
CA LEU A 298 5.72 11.13 -0.81
C LEU A 298 6.64 12.34 -0.63
N ASP A 299 7.81 12.34 -1.27
CA ASP A 299 8.80 13.45 -1.17
C ASP A 299 8.24 14.74 -1.78
N GLU A 300 7.50 14.65 -2.89
CA GLU A 300 6.90 15.80 -3.57
C GLU A 300 5.60 16.31 -2.91
N ASN A 301 4.89 15.49 -2.11
CA ASN A 301 3.56 15.81 -1.61
C ASN A 301 3.47 15.53 -0.09
N PRO A 302 3.72 16.51 0.78
CA PRO A 302 3.70 16.34 2.23
C PRO A 302 2.32 15.96 2.80
N ASN A 303 1.26 16.18 2.07
CA ASN A 303 -0.13 15.87 2.42
C ASN A 303 -0.58 14.46 2.01
N VAL A 304 0.32 13.62 1.43
CA VAL A 304 0.01 12.25 0.99
C VAL A 304 0.49 11.23 2.02
N PHE A 305 -0.32 10.22 2.25
CA PHE A 305 -0.06 9.04 3.08
C PHE A 305 -0.47 7.79 2.30
N PHE A 306 0.07 6.63 2.67
CA PHE A 306 -0.32 5.35 2.09
C PHE A 306 -0.97 4.44 3.12
N ASP A 307 -1.94 3.61 2.74
CA ASP A 307 -2.27 2.41 3.47
C ASP A 307 -1.65 1.16 2.80
N VAL A 308 -1.51 0.08 3.57
CA VAL A 308 -0.91 -1.18 3.10
C VAL A 308 -1.97 -2.22 2.70
N ALA A 309 -3.22 -1.80 2.55
CA ALA A 309 -4.34 -2.70 2.28
C ALA A 309 -4.15 -3.45 0.96
N ALA A 310 -4.36 -4.75 0.98
CA ALA A 310 -4.36 -5.66 -0.18
C ALA A 310 -3.09 -5.67 -1.05
N VAL A 311 -1.94 -5.12 -0.57
CA VAL A 311 -0.66 -5.10 -1.31
C VAL A 311 0.49 -5.79 -0.56
N LEU A 312 0.17 -6.61 0.43
CA LEU A 312 1.15 -7.34 1.25
C LEU A 312 2.14 -8.15 0.41
N TYR A 313 1.67 -8.71 -0.70
CA TYR A 313 2.47 -9.50 -1.64
C TYR A 313 3.61 -8.70 -2.29
N ASP A 314 3.46 -7.40 -2.47
CA ASP A 314 4.52 -6.57 -3.03
C ASP A 314 5.66 -6.37 -2.03
N PHE A 315 5.34 -6.20 -0.76
CA PHE A 315 6.36 -6.03 0.29
C PHE A 315 7.09 -7.34 0.58
N GLY A 316 6.33 -8.45 0.71
CA GLY A 316 6.89 -9.75 1.02
C GLY A 316 7.79 -10.34 -0.09
N ARG A 317 7.67 -9.90 -1.35
CA ARG A 317 8.55 -10.32 -2.46
C ARG A 317 9.78 -9.45 -2.68
N GLN A 318 9.86 -8.27 -2.00
CA GLN A 318 11.02 -7.37 -2.04
C GLN A 318 11.42 -6.91 -0.62
N PRO A 319 11.72 -7.86 0.30
CA PRO A 319 11.76 -7.58 1.73
C PRO A 319 12.81 -6.55 2.13
N ARG A 320 13.98 -6.53 1.49
CA ARG A 320 15.05 -5.57 1.81
C ARG A 320 14.65 -4.14 1.45
N ALA A 321 14.19 -3.93 0.22
CA ALA A 321 13.76 -2.61 -0.25
C ALA A 321 12.53 -2.12 0.53
N ALA A 322 11.58 -3.01 0.86
CA ALA A 322 10.43 -2.70 1.69
C ALA A 322 10.84 -2.31 3.11
N HIS A 323 11.75 -3.05 3.76
CA HIS A 323 12.29 -2.70 5.08
C HIS A 323 12.84 -1.26 5.12
N GLU A 324 13.74 -0.94 4.19
CA GLU A 324 14.34 0.40 4.10
C GLU A 324 13.29 1.48 3.82
N PHE A 325 12.34 1.20 2.93
CA PHE A 325 11.27 2.12 2.60
C PHE A 325 10.38 2.45 3.80
N PHE A 326 9.94 1.42 4.54
CA PHE A 326 9.10 1.61 5.72
C PHE A 326 9.82 2.38 6.82
N ILE A 327 11.13 2.20 7.02
CA ILE A 327 11.93 2.99 7.96
C ILE A 327 12.00 4.45 7.50
N LYS A 328 12.33 4.69 6.22
CA LYS A 328 12.45 6.05 5.67
C LYS A 328 11.14 6.83 5.77
N TYR A 329 10.03 6.21 5.43
CA TYR A 329 8.72 6.86 5.36
C TYR A 329 7.79 6.45 6.51
N GLN A 330 8.34 6.05 7.66
CA GLN A 330 7.62 5.51 8.81
C GLN A 330 6.46 6.38 9.32
N ASP A 331 6.52 7.70 9.08
CA ASP A 331 5.49 8.66 9.49
C ASP A 331 4.36 8.85 8.45
N ARG A 332 4.43 8.13 7.33
CA ARG A 332 3.57 8.35 6.17
C ARG A 332 2.79 7.09 5.74
N ILE A 333 2.95 5.98 6.46
CA ILE A 333 2.34 4.69 6.13
C ILE A 333 1.42 4.26 7.26
N LEU A 334 0.20 3.80 6.92
CA LEU A 334 -0.83 3.37 7.85
C LEU A 334 -1.18 1.90 7.59
N PHE A 335 -1.55 1.19 8.64
CA PHE A 335 -2.07 -0.17 8.50
C PHE A 335 -3.50 -0.15 7.96
N GLY A 336 -3.78 -1.00 6.98
CA GLY A 336 -5.09 -1.28 6.44
C GLY A 336 -5.11 -2.67 5.81
N LYS A 337 -6.28 -3.33 5.78
CA LYS A 337 -6.39 -4.66 5.19
C LYS A 337 -7.35 -4.75 4.00
N ASP A 338 -8.35 -3.88 3.90
CA ASP A 338 -9.45 -3.85 2.95
C ASP A 338 -10.60 -4.80 3.35
N SER A 339 -10.64 -6.02 2.90
CA SER A 339 -11.69 -6.97 3.27
C SER A 339 -11.42 -7.56 4.67
N TYR A 340 -12.43 -7.49 5.56
CA TYR A 340 -12.33 -8.01 6.91
C TYR A 340 -12.47 -9.53 6.94
N GLN A 341 -11.33 -10.21 7.05
CA GLN A 341 -11.22 -11.66 7.23
C GLN A 341 -10.21 -11.90 8.37
N PRO A 342 -10.67 -12.27 9.58
CA PRO A 342 -9.80 -12.36 10.76
C PRO A 342 -8.60 -13.31 10.63
N ASP A 343 -8.75 -14.39 9.90
CA ASP A 343 -7.72 -15.41 9.66
C ASP A 343 -6.64 -15.00 8.64
N GLU A 344 -6.85 -13.91 7.94
CA GLU A 344 -5.85 -13.39 6.99
C GLU A 344 -4.87 -12.37 7.63
N TYR A 345 -5.22 -11.74 8.77
CA TYR A 345 -4.35 -10.76 9.43
C TYR A 345 -3.02 -11.34 9.91
N PRO A 346 -2.92 -12.59 10.39
CA PRO A 346 -1.65 -13.20 10.79
C PRO A 346 -0.56 -13.17 9.72
N TYR A 347 -0.92 -13.16 8.43
CA TYR A 347 0.05 -13.01 7.33
C TYR A 347 0.67 -11.61 7.30
N TYR A 348 -0.11 -10.56 7.64
CA TYR A 348 0.39 -9.20 7.76
C TYR A 348 1.35 -9.08 8.93
N TRP A 349 0.99 -9.66 10.08
CA TRP A 349 1.86 -9.67 11.26
C TRP A 349 3.17 -10.38 10.95
N ARG A 350 3.12 -11.54 10.32
CA ARG A 350 4.31 -12.31 9.93
C ARG A 350 5.22 -11.52 9.00
N VAL A 351 4.67 -10.86 7.99
CA VAL A 351 5.48 -10.04 7.07
C VAL A 351 6.10 -8.84 7.78
N PHE A 352 5.35 -8.13 8.63
CA PHE A 352 5.87 -6.91 9.23
C PHE A 352 6.78 -7.14 10.44
N GLU A 353 6.51 -8.19 11.25
CA GLU A 353 7.14 -8.40 12.55
C GLU A 353 8.29 -9.41 12.55
N THR A 354 8.44 -10.23 11.50
CA THR A 354 9.45 -11.29 11.46
C THR A 354 10.45 -11.10 10.32
N ASN A 355 11.55 -11.89 10.41
CA ASN A 355 12.50 -12.07 9.31
C ASN A 355 12.34 -13.47 8.68
N ASP A 356 11.15 -14.06 8.76
CA ASP A 356 10.86 -15.35 8.17
C ASP A 356 11.08 -15.36 6.67
N GLU A 357 11.56 -16.48 6.16
CA GLU A 357 11.85 -16.67 4.75
C GLU A 357 10.94 -17.71 4.13
N TYR A 358 10.58 -17.49 2.86
CA TYR A 358 10.01 -18.50 1.98
C TYR A 358 8.71 -19.14 2.51
N PHE A 359 7.71 -18.32 2.83
CA PHE A 359 6.40 -18.81 3.26
C PHE A 359 5.28 -18.45 2.28
N ASP A 360 4.17 -19.18 2.35
CA ASP A 360 3.05 -19.02 1.44
C ASP A 360 2.25 -17.75 1.73
N TYR A 361 1.69 -17.17 0.65
CA TYR A 361 0.66 -16.15 0.73
C TYR A 361 -0.72 -16.83 0.78
N TYR A 362 -1.68 -16.24 1.48
CA TYR A 362 -3.02 -16.83 1.65
C TYR A 362 -3.88 -16.84 0.37
N ARG A 363 -3.53 -16.03 -0.63
CA ARG A 363 -4.20 -15.99 -1.94
C ARG A 363 -3.30 -16.60 -3.02
N ASP A 364 -3.41 -17.90 -3.22
CA ASP A 364 -2.53 -18.66 -4.14
C ASP A 364 -2.69 -18.27 -5.63
N TYR A 365 -3.84 -17.68 -6.02
CA TYR A 365 -4.04 -17.14 -7.37
C TYR A 365 -3.46 -15.74 -7.58
N HIS A 366 -3.00 -15.09 -6.51
CA HIS A 366 -2.57 -13.70 -6.50
C HIS A 366 -1.06 -13.55 -6.71
N ALA A 367 -0.29 -14.50 -6.15
CA ALA A 367 1.16 -14.52 -6.21
C ALA A 367 1.69 -15.95 -6.35
N PHE A 368 2.53 -16.19 -7.35
CA PHE A 368 3.21 -17.48 -7.55
C PHE A 368 4.51 -17.60 -6.75
N TRP A 369 4.98 -16.51 -6.20
CA TRP A 369 6.18 -16.42 -5.40
C TRP A 369 5.87 -16.58 -3.91
N LYS A 370 6.89 -16.98 -3.15
CA LYS A 370 6.82 -17.00 -1.70
C LYS A 370 7.01 -15.58 -1.14
N LEU A 371 6.54 -15.38 0.10
CA LEU A 371 6.75 -14.15 0.84
C LEU A 371 7.90 -14.32 1.84
N TYR A 372 8.42 -13.16 2.25
CA TYR A 372 9.47 -13.00 3.25
C TYR A 372 9.06 -11.93 4.24
N GLY A 373 9.47 -12.09 5.49
CA GLY A 373 9.31 -11.06 6.51
C GLY A 373 10.22 -9.85 6.22
N ILE A 374 9.72 -8.66 6.56
CA ILE A 374 10.51 -7.43 6.43
C ILE A 374 11.06 -6.92 7.77
N GLY A 375 10.70 -7.56 8.90
CA GLY A 375 11.33 -7.38 10.21
C GLY A 375 11.39 -5.94 10.68
N LEU A 376 10.26 -5.23 10.72
CA LEU A 376 10.23 -3.82 11.08
C LEU A 376 10.60 -3.60 12.56
N PRO A 377 11.40 -2.57 12.88
CA PRO A 377 11.66 -2.16 14.27
C PRO A 377 10.36 -1.78 15.01
N ASP A 378 10.30 -2.01 16.30
CA ASP A 378 9.13 -1.72 17.15
C ASP A 378 8.63 -0.28 17.03
N GLN A 379 9.54 0.68 16.90
CA GLN A 379 9.16 2.08 16.68
C GLN A 379 8.40 2.27 15.37
N VAL A 380 8.82 1.59 14.30
CA VAL A 380 8.16 1.66 12.98
C VAL A 380 6.83 0.93 13.01
N LEU A 381 6.77 -0.25 13.67
CA LEU A 381 5.53 -0.99 13.87
C LEU A 381 4.47 -0.17 14.62
N ARG A 382 4.82 0.52 15.71
CA ARG A 382 3.90 1.38 16.44
C ARG A 382 3.32 2.50 15.56
N LYS A 383 4.15 3.13 14.72
CA LYS A 383 3.72 4.16 13.78
C LYS A 383 2.76 3.59 12.72
N LEU A 384 3.13 2.48 12.10
CA LEU A 384 2.32 1.77 11.12
C LEU A 384 0.96 1.34 11.71
N TYR A 385 0.98 0.72 12.90
CA TYR A 385 -0.20 0.10 13.49
C TYR A 385 -1.20 1.08 14.10
N ASN A 386 -0.73 2.20 14.68
CA ASN A 386 -1.67 3.11 15.31
C ASN A 386 -1.27 4.59 15.32
N GLN A 387 0.00 4.95 15.55
CA GLN A 387 0.36 6.34 15.84
C GLN A 387 0.07 7.27 14.66
N ASN A 388 0.30 6.83 13.42
CA ASN A 388 0.00 7.61 12.24
C ASN A 388 -1.51 7.83 12.07
N ALA A 389 -2.32 6.80 12.28
CA ALA A 389 -3.77 6.92 12.22
C ALA A 389 -4.32 7.85 13.31
N LEU A 390 -3.83 7.73 14.55
CA LEU A 390 -4.20 8.61 15.68
C LEU A 390 -3.82 10.09 15.44
N ARG A 391 -2.78 10.34 14.67
CA ARG A 391 -2.36 11.69 14.28
C ARG A 391 -3.20 12.25 13.13
N LEU A 392 -3.56 11.39 12.18
CA LEU A 392 -4.16 11.80 10.92
C LEU A 392 -5.68 11.92 10.98
N VAL A 393 -6.35 11.05 11.73
CA VAL A 393 -7.81 11.03 11.86
C VAL A 393 -8.22 11.68 13.18
N PRO A 394 -8.73 12.92 13.15
CA PRO A 394 -9.15 13.61 14.36
C PRO A 394 -10.38 12.92 14.99
N GLY A 395 -10.41 12.88 16.32
CA GLY A 395 -11.55 12.32 17.06
C GLY A 395 -11.44 10.84 17.43
N ILE A 396 -10.48 10.09 16.89
CA ILE A 396 -10.22 8.72 17.37
C ILE A 396 -9.75 8.79 18.84
N SER A 397 -10.39 8.01 19.70
CA SER A 397 -10.00 7.86 21.10
C SER A 397 -8.61 7.26 21.20
N ARG A 398 -7.74 7.89 22.01
CA ARG A 398 -6.39 7.38 22.30
C ARG A 398 -6.38 6.28 23.36
N SER A 399 -7.51 6.01 23.99
CA SER A 399 -7.65 4.97 25.01
C SER A 399 -7.31 3.58 24.45
N GLY A 400 -6.43 2.85 25.13
CA GLY A 400 -6.01 1.50 24.72
C GLY A 400 -4.85 1.46 23.71
N PHE A 401 -4.23 2.62 23.40
CA PHE A 401 -3.02 2.70 22.56
C PHE A 401 -1.78 3.21 23.35
N THR A 402 -1.95 3.46 24.63
CA THR A 402 -0.84 3.81 25.53
C THR A 402 -0.01 2.57 25.82
N HIS A 403 1.21 2.50 25.25
CA HIS A 403 2.44 1.85 25.81
C HIS A 403 3.59 1.92 24.80
#